data_2becd95b9ff85fcef5cd638e141441d1
#
_entry.id   2becd95b9ff85fcef5cd638e141441d1
#
_cell.length_a   1.000
_cell.length_b   1.000
_cell.length_c   1.000
_cell.angle_alpha   90.00
_cell.angle_beta   90.00
_cell.angle_gamma   90.00
#
_symmetry.space_group_name_H-M   'P 1'
#
loop_
_entity.id
_entity.type
_entity.pdbx_description
1 polymer ?
#
loop_
_entity_poly.entity_id
_entity_poly.type
_entity_poly.pdbx_seq_one_letter_code
_entity_poly.pdbx_strand_id
1 'polypeptide(L)'
;MNKMRRTVEHDVAMTTYDYDDDTVVVVIGSGAGGGTMADELSSKGVNVVVLEAGPRFKEADFINDEWAMWERFTWHDKRTATGSSSIAKNFSNAPTWICKGVGGTTLHWAGMCPPLRPYEFKTRSTYGAIEGANLADWPLSYEEIESDYIRAQIKLGVTG
;
A
#
# COMPACT_ATOMS: atom_id res chain seq x y z
N MET A 1 -17.31 -4.38 32.18
CA MET A 1 -16.71 -4.08 30.89
C MET A 1 -15.99 -5.33 30.39
N ASN A 2 -16.60 -6.01 29.43
CA ASN A 2 -16.20 -7.35 28.99
C ASN A 2 -15.15 -7.21 27.88
N LYS A 3 -13.89 -7.57 28.18
CA LYS A 3 -12.83 -7.63 27.17
C LYS A 3 -13.07 -8.87 26.31
N MET A 4 -13.56 -8.68 25.08
CA MET A 4 -13.55 -9.73 24.07
C MET A 4 -12.10 -10.06 23.71
N ARG A 5 -11.59 -11.17 24.23
CA ARG A 5 -10.35 -11.80 23.74
C ARG A 5 -10.74 -12.57 22.47
N ARG A 6 -10.31 -12.08 21.28
CA ARG A 6 -10.20 -12.92 20.11
C ARG A 6 -8.92 -13.73 20.23
N THR A 7 -9.03 -15.00 20.50
CA THR A 7 -7.95 -15.99 20.36
C THR A 7 -7.70 -16.18 18.88
N VAL A 8 -6.57 -15.70 18.39
CA VAL A 8 -6.01 -16.10 17.11
C VAL A 8 -5.04 -17.23 17.43
N GLU A 9 -5.43 -18.44 17.09
CA GLU A 9 -4.57 -19.62 17.15
C GLU A 9 -3.48 -19.52 16.06
N HIS A 10 -2.35 -19.02 16.44
CA HIS A 10 -1.03 -19.36 15.92
C HIS A 10 -0.03 -18.95 17.01
N ASP A 11 0.87 -19.87 17.38
CA ASP A 11 1.99 -19.69 18.31
C ASP A 11 2.96 -18.59 17.84
N VAL A 12 2.51 -17.36 17.82
CA VAL A 12 3.35 -16.19 17.77
C VAL A 12 3.36 -15.65 19.18
N ALA A 13 4.51 -15.73 19.86
CA ALA A 13 4.70 -15.06 21.14
C ALA A 13 4.22 -13.61 20.98
N MET A 14 3.23 -13.21 21.77
CA MET A 14 2.75 -11.82 21.75
C MET A 14 3.89 -10.93 22.25
N THR A 15 4.53 -10.24 21.33
CA THR A 15 5.51 -9.22 21.68
C THR A 15 4.75 -7.97 22.11
N THR A 16 5.06 -7.47 23.29
CA THR A 16 4.47 -6.23 23.81
C THR A 16 5.52 -5.12 23.67
N TYR A 17 5.07 -3.98 23.17
CA TYR A 17 5.88 -2.76 23.05
C TYR A 17 5.27 -1.67 23.91
N ASP A 18 6.12 -0.88 24.55
CA ASP A 18 5.69 0.31 25.26
C ASP A 18 5.48 1.46 24.29
N TYR A 19 4.51 2.32 24.57
CA TYR A 19 4.23 3.50 23.73
C TYR A 19 5.37 4.52 23.74
N ASP A 20 6.18 4.53 24.78
CA ASP A 20 7.30 5.44 24.96
C ASP A 20 8.63 4.84 24.48
N ASP A 21 8.61 3.68 23.81
CA ASP A 21 9.80 3.04 23.26
C ASP A 21 10.21 3.72 21.95
N ASP A 22 11.18 4.64 22.04
CA ASP A 22 11.74 5.38 20.91
C ASP A 22 12.71 4.56 20.05
N THR A 23 12.99 3.31 20.42
CA THR A 23 13.83 2.37 19.65
C THR A 23 13.03 1.58 18.60
N VAL A 24 11.72 1.71 18.60
CA VAL A 24 10.81 0.98 17.70
C VAL A 24 10.12 1.91 16.72
N VAL A 25 10.21 1.59 15.43
CA VAL A 25 9.46 2.28 14.38
C VAL A 25 8.19 1.51 14.08
N VAL A 26 7.05 2.20 14.16
CA VAL A 26 5.74 1.62 13.81
C VAL A 26 5.36 2.03 12.39
N VAL A 27 5.16 1.04 11.52
CA VAL A 27 4.69 1.22 10.15
C VAL A 27 3.22 0.83 10.09
N ILE A 28 2.36 1.74 9.64
CA ILE A 28 0.91 1.50 9.51
C ILE A 28 0.58 1.11 8.09
N GLY A 29 0.15 -0.14 7.91
CA GLY A 29 -0.14 -0.76 6.63
C GLY A 29 1.08 -1.44 6.00
N SER A 30 0.88 -2.64 5.46
CA SER A 30 1.91 -3.48 4.83
C SER A 30 1.84 -3.49 3.30
N GLY A 31 1.19 -2.50 2.69
CA GLY A 31 1.18 -2.34 1.24
C GLY A 31 2.57 -2.00 0.67
N ALA A 32 2.62 -1.63 -0.61
CA ALA A 32 3.89 -1.36 -1.32
C ALA A 32 4.82 -0.41 -0.54
N GLY A 33 4.32 0.72 -0.05
CA GLY A 33 5.12 1.69 0.70
C GLY A 33 5.56 1.17 2.07
N GLY A 34 4.60 0.63 2.85
CA GLY A 34 4.90 0.16 4.21
C GLY A 34 5.79 -1.08 4.21
N GLY A 35 5.57 -2.02 3.29
CA GLY A 35 6.43 -3.19 3.12
C GLY A 35 7.87 -2.81 2.76
N THR A 36 8.04 -1.87 1.82
CA THR A 36 9.37 -1.36 1.43
C THR A 36 10.05 -0.65 2.59
N MET A 37 9.32 0.19 3.32
CA MET A 37 9.87 0.89 4.49
C MET A 37 10.29 -0.09 5.59
N ALA A 38 9.47 -1.12 5.86
CA ALA A 38 9.79 -2.14 6.84
C ALA A 38 11.06 -2.93 6.47
N ASP A 39 11.20 -3.30 5.19
CA ASP A 39 12.37 -4.00 4.68
C ASP A 39 13.64 -3.12 4.80
N GLU A 40 13.58 -1.88 4.36
CA GLU A 40 14.72 -0.96 4.39
C GLU A 40 15.16 -0.62 5.81
N LEU A 41 14.25 -0.44 6.74
CA LEU A 41 14.58 -0.13 8.13
C LEU A 41 15.12 -1.36 8.86
N SER A 42 14.46 -2.51 8.74
CA SER A 42 14.88 -3.74 9.40
C SER A 42 16.23 -4.23 8.89
N SER A 43 16.51 -4.10 7.60
CA SER A 43 17.82 -4.44 7.03
C SER A 43 18.97 -3.57 7.56
N LYS A 44 18.65 -2.39 8.09
CA LYS A 44 19.58 -1.48 8.77
C LYS A 44 19.64 -1.69 10.29
N GLY A 45 18.98 -2.73 10.80
CA GLY A 45 18.98 -3.08 12.24
C GLY A 45 17.99 -2.27 13.07
N VAL A 46 17.07 -1.53 12.47
CA VAL A 46 16.01 -0.83 13.19
C VAL A 46 14.92 -1.82 13.58
N ASN A 47 14.44 -1.74 14.82
CA ASN A 47 13.28 -2.52 15.25
C ASN A 47 12.02 -1.96 14.59
N VAL A 48 11.31 -2.79 13.83
CA VAL A 48 10.12 -2.36 13.10
C VAL A 48 8.92 -3.21 13.49
N VAL A 49 7.80 -2.54 13.77
CA VAL A 49 6.49 -3.15 13.96
C VAL A 49 5.58 -2.71 12.83
N VAL A 50 5.02 -3.65 12.09
CA VAL A 50 4.06 -3.35 11.03
C VAL A 50 2.66 -3.69 11.52
N LEU A 51 1.77 -2.69 11.54
CA LEU A 51 0.36 -2.84 11.86
C LEU A 51 -0.44 -2.96 10.57
N GLU A 52 -1.04 -4.14 10.34
CA GLU A 52 -1.88 -4.42 9.17
C GLU A 52 -3.33 -4.68 9.60
N ALA A 53 -4.27 -4.09 8.90
CA ALA A 53 -5.70 -4.22 9.22
C ALA A 53 -6.34 -5.49 8.62
N GLY A 54 -5.71 -6.08 7.61
CA GLY A 54 -6.21 -7.26 6.91
C GLY A 54 -5.50 -8.56 7.28
N PRO A 55 -6.04 -9.70 6.82
CA PRO A 55 -5.45 -11.01 7.10
C PRO A 55 -4.18 -11.25 6.28
N ARG A 56 -3.39 -12.23 6.70
CA ARG A 56 -2.34 -12.80 5.88
C ARG A 56 -2.95 -13.90 5.01
N PHE A 57 -2.98 -13.68 3.70
CA PHE A 57 -3.38 -14.69 2.72
C PHE A 57 -2.28 -15.72 2.52
N LYS A 58 -2.69 -16.97 2.32
CA LYS A 58 -1.82 -18.09 1.94
C LYS A 58 -1.96 -18.35 0.45
N GLU A 59 -1.00 -19.04 -0.15
CA GLU A 59 -1.04 -19.39 -1.58
C GLU A 59 -2.34 -20.09 -1.99
N ALA A 60 -2.87 -20.98 -1.15
CA ALA A 60 -4.15 -21.66 -1.38
C ALA A 60 -5.39 -20.73 -1.34
N ASP A 61 -5.26 -19.51 -0.85
CA ASP A 61 -6.34 -18.52 -0.85
C ASP A 61 -6.49 -17.82 -2.21
N PHE A 62 -5.46 -17.93 -3.07
CA PHE A 62 -5.46 -17.37 -4.42
C PHE A 62 -6.11 -18.34 -5.39
N ILE A 63 -7.20 -17.92 -6.01
CA ILE A 63 -7.95 -18.70 -6.99
C ILE A 63 -7.75 -18.02 -8.35
N ASN A 64 -7.44 -18.81 -9.38
CA ASN A 64 -7.32 -18.29 -10.75
C ASN A 64 -8.69 -18.05 -11.39
N ASP A 65 -9.48 -17.21 -10.72
CA ASP A 65 -10.81 -16.76 -11.14
C ASP A 65 -11.00 -15.33 -10.62
N GLU A 66 -11.07 -14.36 -11.50
CA GLU A 66 -11.20 -12.94 -11.16
C GLU A 66 -12.44 -12.65 -10.33
N TRP A 67 -13.58 -13.25 -10.65
CA TRP A 67 -14.83 -13.02 -9.94
C TRP A 67 -14.81 -13.59 -8.52
N ALA A 68 -14.29 -14.80 -8.36
CA ALA A 68 -14.17 -15.43 -7.04
C ALA A 68 -13.13 -14.72 -6.16
N MET A 69 -12.06 -14.18 -6.76
CA MET A 69 -11.03 -13.43 -6.03
C MET A 69 -11.48 -12.01 -5.69
N TRP A 70 -12.36 -11.43 -6.48
CA TRP A 70 -12.87 -10.08 -6.25
C TRP A 70 -13.45 -9.89 -4.85
N GLU A 71 -14.30 -10.79 -4.41
CA GLU A 71 -14.94 -10.72 -3.10
C GLU A 71 -13.95 -10.95 -1.94
N ARG A 72 -12.84 -11.62 -2.19
CA ARG A 72 -11.82 -11.92 -1.18
C ARG A 72 -10.84 -10.77 -0.95
N PHE A 73 -10.44 -10.11 -2.00
CA PHE A 73 -9.38 -9.09 -1.94
C PHE A 73 -9.91 -7.67 -1.92
N THR A 74 -11.02 -7.40 -2.54
CA THR A 74 -11.57 -6.06 -2.55
C THR A 74 -12.20 -5.71 -1.22
N TRP A 75 -11.74 -4.62 -0.67
CA TRP A 75 -12.37 -4.02 0.49
C TRP A 75 -13.43 -3.02 0.02
N HIS A 76 -14.70 -3.36 0.24
CA HIS A 76 -15.79 -2.45 0.02
C HIS A 76 -15.98 -1.56 1.25
N ASP A 77 -15.38 -0.40 1.27
CA ASP A 77 -15.74 0.63 2.22
C ASP A 77 -16.75 1.59 1.56
N LYS A 78 -17.98 1.56 2.06
CA LYS A 78 -19.03 2.46 1.58
C LYS A 78 -18.63 3.93 1.70
N ARG A 79 -17.75 4.29 2.63
CA ARG A 79 -17.24 5.66 2.81
C ARG A 79 -16.34 6.09 1.68
N THR A 80 -15.61 5.17 1.04
CA THR A 80 -14.76 5.49 -0.11
C THR A 80 -15.55 5.61 -1.41
N ALA A 81 -16.69 4.92 -1.50
CA ALA A 81 -17.61 4.98 -2.61
C ALA A 81 -18.67 6.10 -2.48
N THR A 82 -18.74 6.77 -1.33
CA THR A 82 -19.66 7.89 -1.07
C THR A 82 -18.92 9.21 -1.14
N GLY A 83 -19.48 10.19 -1.79
CA GLY A 83 -18.91 11.52 -1.90
C GLY A 83 -19.60 12.39 -2.91
N SER A 84 -19.07 13.58 -3.13
CA SER A 84 -19.60 14.54 -4.10
C SER A 84 -19.14 14.28 -5.54
N SER A 85 -18.16 13.39 -5.75
CA SER A 85 -17.66 13.09 -7.09
C SER A 85 -18.72 12.40 -7.95
N SER A 86 -18.66 12.62 -9.26
CA SER A 86 -19.54 11.96 -10.22
C SER A 86 -19.43 10.44 -10.18
N ILE A 87 -18.24 9.92 -9.95
CA ILE A 87 -17.99 8.47 -9.81
C ILE A 87 -18.72 7.93 -8.60
N ALA A 88 -18.59 8.57 -7.44
CA ALA A 88 -19.26 8.11 -6.22
C ALA A 88 -20.79 8.21 -6.32
N LYS A 89 -21.33 9.20 -7.04
CA LYS A 89 -22.77 9.34 -7.26
C LYS A 89 -23.32 8.31 -8.23
N ASN A 90 -22.63 8.08 -9.35
CA ASN A 90 -23.10 7.20 -10.41
C ASN A 90 -22.81 5.71 -10.13
N PHE A 91 -21.81 5.43 -9.30
CA PHE A 91 -21.34 4.10 -8.97
C PHE A 91 -21.17 3.94 -7.47
N SER A 92 -22.17 4.30 -6.70
CA SER A 92 -22.13 4.32 -5.22
C SER A 92 -21.80 2.97 -4.58
N ASN A 93 -21.90 1.89 -5.31
CA ASN A 93 -21.54 0.52 -4.88
C ASN A 93 -20.41 -0.07 -5.74
N ALA A 94 -19.73 0.76 -6.54
CA ALA A 94 -18.59 0.27 -7.31
C ALA A 94 -17.51 -0.24 -6.36
N PRO A 95 -17.00 -1.45 -6.58
CA PRO A 95 -15.94 -1.99 -5.76
C PRO A 95 -14.69 -1.13 -5.92
N THR A 96 -14.04 -0.86 -4.80
CA THR A 96 -12.74 -0.22 -4.80
C THR A 96 -11.67 -1.27 -5.08
N TRP A 97 -10.70 -0.93 -5.93
CA TRP A 97 -9.54 -1.79 -6.21
C TRP A 97 -8.51 -1.76 -5.06
N ILE A 98 -8.98 -1.77 -3.83
CA ILE A 98 -8.16 -1.73 -2.64
C ILE A 98 -8.25 -3.10 -1.97
N CYS A 99 -7.11 -3.75 -1.79
CA CYS A 99 -7.02 -4.98 -1.03
C CYS A 99 -6.69 -4.69 0.44
N LYS A 100 -7.42 -5.32 1.33
CA LYS A 100 -7.17 -5.31 2.77
C LYS A 100 -6.53 -6.63 3.19
N GLY A 101 -5.22 -6.64 3.28
CA GLY A 101 -4.44 -7.82 3.65
C GLY A 101 -2.96 -7.50 3.79
N VAL A 102 -2.19 -8.43 4.34
CA VAL A 102 -0.72 -8.31 4.37
C VAL A 102 -0.20 -8.26 2.93
N GLY A 103 0.44 -7.16 2.57
CA GLY A 103 0.86 -6.83 1.21
C GLY A 103 -0.03 -5.76 0.54
N GLY A 104 -1.21 -5.49 1.10
CA GLY A 104 -2.14 -4.49 0.56
C GLY A 104 -2.54 -4.77 -0.88
N THR A 105 -2.74 -3.72 -1.67
CA THR A 105 -3.17 -3.80 -3.07
C THR A 105 -2.14 -4.49 -3.99
N THR A 106 -0.88 -4.64 -3.56
CA THR A 106 0.12 -5.41 -4.32
C THR A 106 -0.21 -6.89 -4.43
N LEU A 107 -1.15 -7.42 -3.63
CA LEU A 107 -1.61 -8.81 -3.73
C LEU A 107 -2.30 -9.14 -5.08
N HIS A 108 -2.84 -8.15 -5.77
CA HIS A 108 -3.42 -8.29 -7.11
C HIS A 108 -2.73 -7.39 -8.14
N TRP A 109 -1.44 -7.11 -7.91
CA TRP A 109 -0.64 -6.32 -8.83
C TRP A 109 -0.40 -7.07 -10.15
N ALA A 110 -0.58 -6.36 -11.27
CA ALA A 110 -0.44 -6.93 -12.60
C ALA A 110 1.01 -7.02 -13.11
N GLY A 111 2.00 -6.82 -12.24
CA GLY A 111 3.41 -6.93 -12.60
C GLY A 111 3.99 -5.72 -13.34
N MET A 112 3.23 -4.66 -13.55
CA MET A 112 3.72 -3.45 -14.20
C MET A 112 4.40 -2.52 -13.21
N CYS A 113 5.67 -2.18 -13.44
CA CYS A 113 6.45 -1.28 -12.59
C CYS A 113 7.34 -0.33 -13.40
N PRO A 114 6.76 0.43 -14.36
CA PRO A 114 7.54 1.46 -15.03
C PRO A 114 7.91 2.56 -14.02
N PRO A 115 9.14 3.11 -14.08
CA PRO A 115 9.45 4.31 -13.33
C PRO A 115 8.63 5.49 -13.85
N LEU A 116 8.33 6.44 -12.99
CA LEU A 116 7.77 7.71 -13.42
C LEU A 116 8.74 8.40 -14.37
N ARG A 117 8.21 9.10 -15.36
CA ARG A 117 9.04 9.85 -16.31
C ARG A 117 9.43 11.20 -15.72
N PRO A 118 10.56 11.80 -16.16
CA PRO A 118 11.04 13.08 -15.62
C PRO A 118 9.97 14.19 -15.60
N TYR A 119 9.13 14.28 -16.63
CA TYR A 119 8.09 15.32 -16.69
C TYR A 119 6.96 15.10 -15.67
N GLU A 120 6.75 13.88 -15.16
CA GLU A 120 5.73 13.58 -14.15
C GLU A 120 6.11 14.14 -12.77
N PHE A 121 7.40 14.42 -12.54
CA PHE A 121 7.88 15.14 -11.36
C PHE A 121 7.63 16.64 -11.43
N LYS A 122 7.34 17.17 -12.62
CA LYS A 122 7.17 18.60 -12.89
C LYS A 122 5.80 18.89 -13.52
N THR A 123 4.76 18.24 -13.01
CA THR A 123 3.41 18.29 -13.58
C THR A 123 2.87 19.71 -13.62
N ARG A 124 3.03 20.47 -12.52
CA ARG A 124 2.58 21.86 -12.44
C ARG A 124 3.35 22.78 -13.37
N SER A 125 4.69 22.63 -13.40
CA SER A 125 5.55 23.41 -14.30
C SER A 125 5.31 23.07 -15.76
N THR A 126 5.00 21.80 -16.06
CA THR A 126 4.78 21.31 -17.43
C THR A 126 3.44 21.77 -18.00
N TYR A 127 2.37 21.60 -17.24
CA TYR A 127 1.00 21.81 -17.74
C TYR A 127 0.36 23.13 -17.29
N GLY A 128 1.01 23.86 -16.37
CA GLY A 128 0.47 25.08 -15.79
C GLY A 128 -0.69 24.84 -14.83
N ALA A 129 -1.48 25.89 -14.61
CA ALA A 129 -2.71 25.81 -13.82
C ALA A 129 -3.82 25.21 -14.66
N ILE A 130 -4.44 24.15 -14.18
CA ILE A 130 -5.63 23.55 -14.77
C ILE A 130 -6.79 23.81 -13.78
N GLU A 131 -7.85 24.41 -14.25
CA GLU A 131 -9.04 24.68 -13.41
C GLU A 131 -9.63 23.38 -12.87
N GLY A 132 -9.89 23.34 -11.59
CA GLY A 132 -10.40 22.14 -10.90
C GLY A 132 -9.35 21.05 -10.59
N ALA A 133 -8.08 21.23 -10.99
CA ALA A 133 -7.00 20.32 -10.68
C ALA A 133 -5.99 20.96 -9.71
N ASN A 134 -5.59 20.20 -8.70
CA ASN A 134 -4.54 20.61 -7.75
C ASN A 134 -3.20 19.99 -8.15
N LEU A 135 -2.60 20.51 -9.23
CA LEU A 135 -1.29 20.06 -9.69
C LEU A 135 -0.18 20.69 -8.85
N ALA A 136 0.78 19.88 -8.48
CA ALA A 136 2.02 20.31 -7.84
C ALA A 136 3.23 19.64 -8.50
N ASP A 137 4.36 20.30 -8.44
CA ASP A 137 5.65 19.64 -8.73
C ASP A 137 6.09 18.86 -7.50
N TRP A 138 6.73 17.73 -7.73
CA TRP A 138 7.38 17.00 -6.65
C TRP A 138 8.58 17.82 -6.13
N PRO A 139 8.92 17.75 -4.84
CA PRO A 139 10.04 18.46 -4.25
C PRO A 139 11.41 17.91 -4.66
N LEU A 140 11.43 16.90 -5.52
CA LEU A 140 12.62 16.22 -6.05
C LEU A 140 12.46 16.00 -7.56
N SER A 141 13.55 15.67 -8.23
CA SER A 141 13.57 15.33 -9.66
C SER A 141 13.71 13.82 -9.87
N TYR A 142 13.51 13.38 -11.12
CA TYR A 142 13.76 11.99 -11.51
C TYR A 142 15.22 11.60 -11.28
N GLU A 143 16.15 12.47 -11.65
CA GLU A 143 17.60 12.24 -11.56
C GLU A 143 18.06 12.01 -10.10
N GLU A 144 17.39 12.66 -9.14
CA GLU A 144 17.70 12.50 -7.72
C GLU A 144 17.31 11.13 -7.19
N ILE A 145 16.29 10.48 -7.76
CA ILE A 145 15.79 9.17 -7.29
C ILE A 145 15.99 8.03 -8.28
N GLU A 146 16.62 8.26 -9.43
CA GLU A 146 16.84 7.23 -10.45
C GLU A 146 17.56 6.00 -9.89
N SER A 147 18.57 6.21 -9.05
CA SER A 147 19.28 5.13 -8.38
C SER A 147 18.38 4.27 -7.47
N ASP A 148 17.37 4.88 -6.85
CA ASP A 148 16.40 4.16 -6.02
C ASP A 148 15.41 3.37 -6.87
N TYR A 149 15.01 3.87 -8.04
CA TYR A 149 14.23 3.09 -9.01
C TYR A 149 15.01 1.85 -9.47
N ILE A 150 16.29 2.01 -9.85
CA ILE A 150 17.13 0.88 -10.26
C ILE A 150 17.24 -0.15 -9.11
N ARG A 151 17.45 0.31 -7.88
CA ARG A 151 17.53 -0.56 -6.71
C ARG A 151 16.22 -1.31 -6.46
N ALA A 152 15.09 -0.66 -6.60
CA ALA A 152 13.77 -1.26 -6.47
C ALA A 152 13.51 -2.30 -7.57
N GLN A 153 13.86 -1.99 -8.82
CA GLN A 153 13.75 -2.93 -9.95
C GLN A 153 14.58 -4.19 -9.73
N ILE A 154 15.81 -4.05 -9.26
CA ILE A 154 16.68 -5.19 -8.93
C ILE A 154 16.04 -6.05 -7.82
N LYS A 155 15.57 -5.43 -6.74
CA LYS A 155 14.91 -6.16 -5.62
C LYS A 155 13.64 -6.88 -6.07
N LEU A 156 12.85 -6.30 -6.95
CA LEU A 156 11.63 -6.87 -7.49
C LEU A 156 11.87 -7.90 -8.61
N GLY A 157 13.10 -8.02 -9.12
CA GLY A 157 13.43 -8.90 -10.24
C GLY A 157 12.78 -8.45 -11.54
N VAL A 158 12.63 -7.15 -11.75
CA VAL A 158 12.05 -6.58 -12.97
C VAL A 158 12.93 -6.91 -14.16
N THR A 159 12.31 -7.45 -15.21
CA THR A 159 12.95 -7.78 -16.49
C THR A 159 12.18 -7.12 -17.63
N GLY A 160 12.89 -6.58 -18.63
CA GLY A 160 12.29 -5.93 -19.80
C GLY A 160 13.35 -5.20 -20.61
#